data_434bb5e77b2bc0d356244947914c95d3
#
_entry.id   434bb5e77b2bc0d356244947914c95d3
#
_cell.length_a   1.000
_cell.length_b   1.000
_cell.length_c   1.000
_cell.angle_alpha   90.00
_cell.angle_beta   90.00
_cell.angle_gamma   90.00
#
_symmetry.space_group_name_H-M   'P 1'
#
loop_
_entity.id
_entity.type
_entity.pdbx_description
1 polymer ?
#
loop_
_entity_poly.entity_id
_entity_poly.type
_entity_poly.pdbx_seq_one_letter_code
_entity_poly.pdbx_strand_id
1 'polypeptide(L)'
;METGGIPESLVLPGVTYSDHVLDHDSPVPLHEQLSAILRDQVKSGRLTGRIPSARSLAEEYGVSHRTSERALNTLRDEGLLVAVVGKGYYVTRK
;
A
#
# COMPACT_ATOMS: atom_id res chain seq x y z
N MET A 1 -2.73 -18.27 13.61
CA MET A 1 -2.86 -18.19 12.37
C MET A 1 -2.52 -16.92 11.71
N GLU A 2 -2.11 -16.97 10.56
CA GLU A 2 -1.62 -15.84 9.87
C GLU A 2 -2.71 -14.92 9.47
N THR A 3 -2.45 -13.67 9.42
CA THR A 3 -3.43 -12.69 9.05
C THR A 3 -3.39 -12.35 7.58
N GLY A 4 -2.62 -13.08 6.81
CA GLY A 4 -2.60 -12.85 5.39
C GLY A 4 -1.82 -11.62 4.98
N GLY A 5 -0.93 -11.15 5.79
CA GLY A 5 -0.06 -10.09 5.39
C GLY A 5 -0.37 -8.73 6.00
N ILE A 6 -1.48 -8.60 6.69
CA ILE A 6 -1.79 -7.35 7.35
C ILE A 6 -1.26 -7.40 8.78
N PRO A 7 -0.42 -6.43 9.18
CA PRO A 7 0.08 -6.42 10.55
C PRO A 7 -1.06 -6.40 11.54
N GLU A 8 -0.90 -7.18 12.59
CA GLU A 8 -1.94 -7.27 13.60
C GLU A 8 -2.29 -5.90 14.18
N SER A 9 -1.31 -5.02 14.28
CA SER A 9 -1.53 -3.69 14.84
C SER A 9 -2.46 -2.85 13.98
N LEU A 10 -2.69 -3.23 12.73
CA LEU A 10 -3.57 -2.50 11.83
C LEU A 10 -4.93 -3.15 11.69
N VAL A 11 -5.12 -4.30 12.30
CA VAL A 11 -6.41 -4.98 12.21
C VAL A 11 -7.32 -4.40 13.28
N LEU A 12 -8.45 -3.88 12.86
CA LEU A 12 -9.42 -3.28 13.77
C LEU A 12 -10.62 -4.21 13.92
N PRO A 13 -11.27 -4.19 15.10
CA PRO A 13 -12.45 -5.03 15.29
C PRO A 13 -13.53 -4.68 14.26
N GLY A 14 -14.10 -5.70 13.66
CA GLY A 14 -15.17 -5.49 12.70
C GLY A 14 -14.72 -5.05 11.33
N VAL A 15 -13.42 -5.00 11.09
CA VAL A 15 -12.87 -4.58 9.80
C VAL A 15 -12.26 -5.78 9.12
N THR A 16 -12.57 -5.94 7.84
CA THR A 16 -12.00 -7.00 7.04
C THR A 16 -11.01 -6.40 6.04
N TYR A 17 -9.79 -6.88 6.09
CA TYR A 17 -8.75 -6.42 5.16
C TYR A 17 -8.49 -7.49 4.12
N SER A 18 -8.27 -7.04 2.89
CA SER A 18 -7.82 -7.93 1.83
C SER A 18 -6.84 -7.16 0.97
N ASP A 19 -6.25 -7.87 0.01
CA ASP A 19 -5.25 -7.25 -0.85
C ASP A 19 -5.83 -6.18 -1.75
N HIS A 20 -7.15 -6.19 -1.96
CA HIS A 20 -7.75 -5.32 -2.97
C HIS A 20 -8.93 -4.51 -2.45
N VAL A 21 -9.21 -4.61 -1.16
CA VAL A 21 -10.39 -3.93 -0.62
C VAL A 21 -9.97 -3.05 0.55
N LEU A 22 -10.35 -1.78 0.45
CA LEU A 22 -10.14 -0.84 1.54
C LEU A 22 -11.47 -0.58 2.22
N ASP A 23 -11.42 -0.36 3.52
CA ASP A 23 -12.62 -0.10 4.30
C ASP A 23 -12.82 1.40 4.43
N HIS A 24 -13.75 1.95 3.64
CA HIS A 24 -14.01 3.38 3.64
C HIS A 24 -14.69 3.84 4.92
N ASP A 25 -15.26 2.91 5.68
CA ASP A 25 -15.94 3.25 6.93
C ASP A 25 -15.04 3.13 8.14
N SER A 26 -13.81 2.66 7.95
CA SER A 26 -12.86 2.50 9.03
C SER A 26 -12.36 3.87 9.51
N PRO A 27 -12.08 4.02 10.82
CA PRO A 27 -11.45 5.25 11.30
C PRO A 27 -10.01 5.40 10.81
N VAL A 28 -9.42 4.35 10.25
CA VAL A 28 -8.07 4.44 9.70
C VAL A 28 -8.15 5.11 8.33
N PRO A 29 -7.39 6.19 8.11
CA PRO A 29 -7.42 6.86 6.80
C PRO A 29 -7.06 5.91 5.68
N LEU A 30 -7.67 6.13 4.52
CA LEU A 30 -7.48 5.24 3.38
C LEU A 30 -6.02 5.15 2.95
N HIS A 31 -5.29 6.28 3.00
CA HIS A 31 -3.89 6.23 2.58
C HIS A 31 -3.06 5.36 3.53
N GLU A 32 -3.44 5.30 4.80
CA GLU A 32 -2.73 4.43 5.74
C GLU A 32 -3.07 2.97 5.50
N GLN A 33 -4.33 2.69 5.19
CA GLN A 33 -4.71 1.32 4.86
C GLN A 33 -3.97 0.83 3.62
N LEU A 34 -3.92 1.68 2.61
CA LEU A 34 -3.26 1.32 1.37
C LEU A 34 -1.76 1.14 1.58
N SER A 35 -1.13 2.06 2.32
CA SER A 35 0.30 1.92 2.56
C SER A 35 0.60 0.66 3.36
N ALA A 36 -0.28 0.27 4.29
CA ALA A 36 -0.08 -0.96 5.05
C ALA A 36 -0.13 -2.19 4.14
N ILE A 37 -1.09 -2.21 3.22
CA ILE A 37 -1.21 -3.31 2.29
C ILE A 37 0.03 -3.40 1.39
N LEU A 38 0.43 -2.27 0.84
CA LEU A 38 1.59 -2.25 -0.05
C LEU A 38 2.87 -2.60 0.68
N ARG A 39 3.01 -2.10 1.91
CA ARG A 39 4.19 -2.40 2.72
C ARG A 39 4.31 -3.90 2.94
N ASP A 40 3.20 -4.55 3.24
CA ASP A 40 3.22 -5.97 3.44
C ASP A 40 3.57 -6.72 2.16
N GLN A 41 3.03 -6.28 1.03
CA GLN A 41 3.32 -6.94 -0.22
C GLN A 41 4.79 -6.79 -0.61
N VAL A 42 5.37 -5.63 -0.31
CA VAL A 42 6.79 -5.42 -0.57
C VAL A 42 7.64 -6.30 0.34
N LYS A 43 7.31 -6.33 1.62
CA LYS A 43 8.12 -7.09 2.58
C LYS A 43 7.99 -8.58 2.39
N SER A 44 6.83 -9.04 1.93
CA SER A 44 6.62 -10.47 1.72
C SER A 44 7.15 -10.94 0.37
N GLY A 45 7.56 -10.02 -0.48
CA GLY A 45 8.08 -10.38 -1.80
C GLY A 45 7.02 -10.51 -2.86
N ARG A 46 5.76 -10.21 -2.54
CA ARG A 46 4.70 -10.25 -3.55
C ARG A 46 4.85 -9.16 -4.59
N LEU A 47 5.33 -8.00 -4.17
CA LEU A 47 5.63 -6.91 -5.08
C LEU A 47 7.14 -6.77 -5.16
N THR A 48 7.67 -6.85 -6.36
CA THR A 48 9.10 -6.67 -6.62
C THR A 48 9.23 -5.83 -7.87
N GLY A 49 10.38 -5.18 -8.00
CA GLY A 49 10.64 -4.37 -9.18
C GLY A 49 9.74 -3.15 -9.23
N ARG A 50 9.08 -2.96 -10.34
CA ARG A 50 8.26 -1.78 -10.56
C ARG A 50 6.90 -1.93 -9.88
N ILE A 51 6.51 -0.86 -9.20
CA ILE A 51 5.23 -0.82 -8.49
C ILE A 51 4.19 -0.19 -9.42
N PRO A 52 2.93 -0.62 -9.36
CA PRO A 52 1.88 0.05 -10.14
C PRO A 52 1.86 1.54 -9.84
N SER A 53 1.50 2.33 -10.83
CA SER A 53 1.48 3.79 -10.68
C SER A 53 0.38 4.21 -9.70
N ALA A 54 0.49 5.45 -9.23
CA ALA A 54 -0.54 5.99 -8.35
C ALA A 54 -1.91 5.93 -9.02
N ARG A 55 -1.95 6.18 -10.32
CA ARG A 55 -3.21 6.13 -11.04
C ARG A 55 -3.78 4.71 -11.08
N SER A 56 -2.92 3.74 -11.35
CA SER A 56 -3.36 2.35 -11.37
C SER A 56 -3.86 1.91 -10.02
N LEU A 57 -3.14 2.28 -8.96
CA LEU A 57 -3.56 1.94 -7.61
C LEU A 57 -4.87 2.62 -7.25
N ALA A 58 -5.05 3.87 -7.67
CA ALA A 58 -6.30 4.58 -7.41
C ALA A 58 -7.47 3.83 -8.03
N GLU A 59 -7.30 3.35 -9.24
CA GLU A 59 -8.35 2.61 -9.93
C GLU A 59 -8.57 1.25 -9.31
N GLU A 60 -7.49 0.58 -8.95
CA GLU A 60 -7.61 -0.77 -8.40
C GLU A 60 -8.26 -0.78 -7.03
N TYR A 61 -7.91 0.19 -6.19
CA TYR A 61 -8.40 0.21 -4.81
C TYR A 61 -9.57 1.16 -4.60
N GLY A 62 -9.98 1.87 -5.64
CA GLY A 62 -11.15 2.76 -5.52
C GLY A 62 -10.90 3.97 -4.66
N VAL A 63 -9.70 4.53 -4.73
CA VAL A 63 -9.35 5.72 -3.97
C VAL A 63 -8.93 6.84 -4.94
N SER A 64 -8.77 8.05 -4.39
CA SER A 64 -8.33 9.16 -5.20
C SER A 64 -6.86 8.98 -5.57
N HIS A 65 -6.46 9.66 -6.65
CA HIS A 65 -5.07 9.67 -7.06
C HIS A 65 -4.17 10.19 -5.94
N ARG A 66 -4.65 11.21 -5.24
CA ARG A 66 -3.88 11.79 -4.15
C ARG A 66 -3.67 10.79 -3.00
N THR A 67 -4.69 10.02 -2.69
CA THR A 67 -4.57 9.00 -1.66
C THR A 67 -3.51 7.98 -2.03
N SER A 68 -3.50 7.56 -3.29
CA SER A 68 -2.49 6.63 -3.77
C SER A 68 -1.10 7.23 -3.68
N GLU A 69 -0.95 8.50 -4.08
CA GLU A 69 0.35 9.16 -4.01
C GLU A 69 0.85 9.24 -2.58
N ARG A 70 -0.04 9.54 -1.64
CA ARG A 70 0.36 9.62 -0.25
C ARG A 70 0.86 8.28 0.26
N ALA A 71 0.17 7.20 -0.12
CA ALA A 71 0.60 5.87 0.29
C ALA A 71 1.98 5.54 -0.29
N LEU A 72 2.19 5.83 -1.57
CA LEU A 72 3.48 5.56 -2.19
C LEU A 72 4.58 6.40 -1.56
N ASN A 73 4.30 7.67 -1.27
CA ASN A 73 5.29 8.53 -0.64
C ASN A 73 5.63 8.04 0.75
N THR A 74 4.66 7.51 1.47
CA THR A 74 4.91 6.94 2.80
C THR A 74 5.92 5.80 2.70
N LEU A 75 5.73 4.91 1.74
CA LEU A 75 6.65 3.79 1.57
C LEU A 75 8.02 4.25 1.11
N ARG A 76 8.06 5.29 0.27
CA ARG A 76 9.34 5.86 -0.15
C ARG A 76 10.08 6.44 1.06
N ASP A 77 9.36 7.15 1.90
CA ASP A 77 9.97 7.75 3.09
C ASP A 77 10.47 6.68 4.06
N GLU A 78 9.86 5.51 4.03
CA GLU A 78 10.30 4.39 4.87
C GLU A 78 11.46 3.63 4.26
N GLY A 79 11.86 4.01 3.06
CA GLY A 79 12.99 3.36 2.41
C GLY A 79 12.63 2.06 1.68
N LEU A 80 11.34 1.78 1.54
CA LEU A 80 10.90 0.57 0.86
C LEU A 80 10.76 0.76 -0.64
N LEU A 81 10.54 1.99 -1.07
CA LEU A 81 10.42 2.32 -2.49
C LEU A 81 11.37 3.43 -2.85
N VAL A 82 11.74 3.47 -4.12
CA VAL A 82 12.52 4.57 -4.67
C VAL A 82 11.76 5.10 -5.88
N ALA A 83 11.71 6.43 -5.98
CA ALA A 83 11.06 7.08 -7.12
C ALA A 83 12.09 7.32 -8.21
N VAL A 84 11.75 6.88 -9.42
CA VAL A 84 12.62 7.09 -10.58
C VAL A 84 11.89 8.00 -11.53
N VAL A 85 12.50 9.16 -11.80
CA VAL A 85 11.88 10.18 -12.65
C VAL A 85 11.56 9.58 -14.02
N GLY A 86 10.32 9.79 -14.45
CA GLY A 86 9.88 9.30 -15.75
C GLY A 86 9.54 7.82 -15.82
N LYS A 87 9.77 7.07 -14.73
CA LYS A 87 9.53 5.64 -14.74
C LYS A 87 8.61 5.17 -13.63
N GLY A 88 8.53 5.90 -12.52
CA GLY A 88 7.62 5.56 -11.43
C GLY A 88 8.34 5.08 -10.19
N TYR A 89 7.70 4.21 -9.45
CA TYR A 89 8.23 3.71 -8.19
C TYR A 89 8.71 2.29 -8.34
N TYR A 90 9.83 1.99 -7.68
CA TYR A 90 10.41 0.65 -7.69
C TYR A 90 10.71 0.23 -6.27
N VAL A 91 10.65 -1.09 -6.03
CA VAL A 91 11.01 -1.64 -4.73
C VAL A 91 12.51 -1.47 -4.52
N THR A 92 12.87 -0.93 -3.37
CA THR A 92 14.28 -0.75 -3.03
C THR A 92 14.90 -2.12 -2.79
N ARG A 93 16.06 -2.34 -3.37
CA ARG A 93 16.79 -3.58 -3.17
C ARG A 93 17.93 -3.36 -2.19
N LYS A 94 18.09 -4.31 -1.32
CA LYS A 94 19.14 -4.22 -0.33
C LYS A 94 20.27 -5.17 -0.61
#